data_e609b353f6bfb3766450b34c916be9de
#
_entry.id   e609b353f6bfb3766450b34c916be9de
#
_cell.length_a   1.000
_cell.length_b   1.000
_cell.length_c   1.000
_cell.angle_alpha   90.00
_cell.angle_beta   90.00
_cell.angle_gamma   90.00
#
_symmetry.space_group_name_H-M   'P 1'
#
loop_
_entity.id
_entity.type
_entity.pdbx_description
1 polymer ?
#
loop_
_entity_poly.entity_id
_entity_poly.type
_entity_poly.pdbx_seq_one_letter_code
_entity_poly.pdbx_strand_id
1 'polypeptide(L)'
;MKRTIIISAMALAFTMANAQQEDTYNESVLVKGSFRPVIEQAEKQNFPAVITDTMERIDHTFQYTISPSRLKALYEPARIKAARIIGEPATKLYNNYLRVGMGNYWSPLADLYWSSTRDPKKTYGVRINHRSSWGSLPDYGKNHFGLTGITLFGKYIVADKLQLSAAANYEHDHNLYYGFTDDTLQSILGKTRDDISLGDYRAKYNVASLNLGVRNMELDGYELGYNANLRLSDLWASWGQNEFNLNLNGDVHYGFMPLRGLMGVAYLHAEWDGYTHRFRPDGEMPLGYFPTPVTDTIRGSRNIVKLNPYVDFMYEGLLFHAGFTAGWDAFTASDSVTFRFFPDVVVSKHFLNNTLVLSLGATGGFSANNWDVIRKVNPYVGPGAEQRATRHYDFVGHARWTISKKLEANAEVSYSLLQDDLSFTLDTNYLLGNVFRTSYVNDNRLTVGASIAFVNDEMITLRAAGHYYHYTVTGDDSVLLYRPDWDFILSADVNYNDKWLFHLEGQLLGQMDGDLGETLPMRYGINAEVEYRHNRALSFFLKMDNLAFQRYKLWTNSPSQRGLFILGLTYTIPHK
;
A
#
# COMPACT_ATOMS: atom_id res chain seq x y z
N MET A 1 -6.04 15.53 28.46
CA MET A 1 -6.83 15.50 27.24
C MET A 1 -5.95 15.82 26.02
N LYS A 2 -4.95 15.02 25.75
CA LYS A 2 -4.10 15.17 24.55
C LYS A 2 -3.28 13.89 24.41
N ARG A 3 -3.87 12.80 23.94
CA ARG A 3 -3.08 11.60 23.65
C ARG A 3 -3.97 10.61 22.91
N THR A 4 -3.68 10.38 21.66
CA THR A 4 -4.15 9.21 20.95
C THR A 4 -4.39 9.42 19.48
N ILE A 5 -3.44 9.43 18.62
CA ILE A 5 -3.81 9.62 17.22
C ILE A 5 -2.98 8.88 16.15
N ILE A 6 -1.91 8.18 16.37
CA ILE A 6 -1.06 7.72 15.27
C ILE A 6 -1.04 6.22 15.00
N ILE A 7 -1.36 5.36 15.92
CA ILE A 7 -1.39 3.93 15.60
C ILE A 7 -2.59 3.58 14.73
N SER A 8 -3.68 4.34 14.84
CA SER A 8 -4.77 4.15 13.89
C SER A 8 -4.43 4.68 12.50
N ALA A 9 -3.55 5.68 12.35
CA ALA A 9 -3.04 6.01 11.02
C ALA A 9 -1.96 5.03 10.55
N MET A 10 -1.20 4.44 11.46
CA MET A 10 -0.37 3.29 11.08
C MET A 10 -1.23 2.04 10.82
N ALA A 11 -2.28 1.79 11.60
CA ALA A 11 -3.23 0.72 11.30
C ALA A 11 -4.12 1.07 10.10
N LEU A 12 -4.51 2.34 9.92
CA LEU A 12 -5.23 2.78 8.72
C LEU A 12 -4.29 3.00 7.52
N ALA A 13 -3.05 3.46 7.71
CA ALA A 13 -2.04 3.42 6.65
C ALA A 13 -1.61 1.98 6.33
N PHE A 14 -1.66 1.05 7.29
CA PHE A 14 -1.49 -0.37 7.00
C PHE A 14 -2.77 -1.00 6.42
N THR A 15 -3.96 -0.60 6.81
CA THR A 15 -5.18 -1.07 6.16
C THR A 15 -5.43 -0.36 4.83
N MET A 16 -5.09 0.91 4.68
CA MET A 16 -5.09 1.57 3.37
C MET A 16 -3.92 1.13 2.49
N ALA A 17 -2.75 0.80 3.03
CA ALA A 17 -1.68 0.15 2.26
C ALA A 17 -2.04 -1.30 1.89
N ASN A 18 -2.86 -1.98 2.67
CA ASN A 18 -3.37 -3.30 2.30
C ASN A 18 -4.66 -3.23 1.47
N ALA A 19 -5.47 -2.18 1.60
CA ALA A 19 -6.60 -1.94 0.70
C ALA A 19 -6.16 -1.35 -0.66
N GLN A 20 -5.01 -0.69 -0.73
CA GLN A 20 -4.36 -0.34 -2.00
C GLN A 20 -3.46 -1.48 -2.54
N GLN A 21 -3.33 -2.57 -1.81
CA GLN A 21 -2.67 -3.80 -2.27
C GLN A 21 -3.67 -4.83 -2.84
N GLU A 22 -4.93 -4.45 -2.97
CA GLU A 22 -5.76 -5.00 -4.03
C GLU A 22 -5.35 -4.35 -5.32
N ASP A 23 -4.40 -4.91 -5.70
CA ASP A 23 -3.96 -5.15 -6.77
C ASP A 23 -3.97 -5.13 -7.99
N THR A 24 -3.76 -5.08 -8.63
CA THR A 24 -3.14 -5.36 -9.85
C THR A 24 -1.68 -5.57 -9.53
N TYR A 25 -1.20 -6.79 -9.66
CA TYR A 25 0.18 -7.08 -9.99
C TYR A 25 0.53 -6.41 -11.35
N ASN A 26 0.30 -5.12 -11.40
CA ASN A 26 0.94 -4.15 -12.24
C ASN A 26 2.03 -3.52 -11.39
N GLU A 27 2.81 -4.30 -10.66
CA GLU A 27 4.18 -3.93 -10.45
C GLU A 27 4.86 -4.01 -11.83
N SER A 28 4.55 -3.02 -12.64
CA SER A 28 5.57 -2.53 -13.52
C SER A 28 6.66 -2.08 -12.56
N VAL A 29 7.69 -2.88 -12.39
CA VAL A 29 8.98 -2.34 -11.99
C VAL A 29 9.27 -1.32 -13.07
N LEU A 30 8.95 -0.08 -12.77
CA LEU A 30 9.37 1.05 -13.54
C LEU A 30 10.87 1.13 -13.27
N VAL A 31 11.62 0.28 -13.97
CA VAL A 31 13.01 0.59 -14.24
C VAL A 31 12.89 1.82 -15.13
N LYS A 32 12.84 3.00 -14.52
CA LYS A 32 12.89 4.28 -15.21
C LYS A 32 14.25 4.37 -15.88
N GLY A 33 14.35 3.80 -17.05
CA GLY A 33 15.34 4.27 -17.99
C GLY A 33 14.93 5.70 -18.33
N SER A 34 15.68 6.69 -17.88
CA SER A 34 15.43 8.07 -18.27
C SER A 34 15.58 8.19 -19.77
N PHE A 35 14.47 8.26 -20.46
CA PHE A 35 14.46 8.74 -21.83
C PHE A 35 14.51 10.26 -21.77
N ARG A 36 15.67 10.84 -22.05
CA ARG A 36 15.76 12.25 -22.44
C ARG A 36 15.49 12.32 -23.93
N PRO A 37 14.35 12.88 -24.39
CA PRO A 37 14.24 13.30 -25.75
C PRO A 37 15.27 14.42 -25.97
N VAL A 38 16.35 14.12 -26.65
CA VAL A 38 17.24 15.15 -27.19
C VAL A 38 16.51 15.67 -28.40
N ILE A 39 15.92 16.85 -28.28
CA ILE A 39 15.50 17.62 -29.42
C ILE A 39 16.82 18.11 -30.05
N GLU A 40 17.25 17.47 -31.14
CA GLU A 40 18.27 18.08 -31.98
C GLU A 40 17.75 19.44 -32.39
N GLN A 41 18.55 20.45 -32.15
CA GLN A 41 18.24 21.79 -32.63
C GLN A 41 18.16 21.72 -34.17
N ALA A 42 16.94 21.72 -34.68
CA ALA A 42 16.72 21.94 -36.08
C ALA A 42 17.17 23.38 -36.38
N GLU A 43 18.30 23.52 -37.05
CA GLU A 43 18.69 24.82 -37.60
C GLU A 43 17.60 25.30 -38.57
N LYS A 44 17.01 26.43 -38.23
CA LYS A 44 16.03 27.10 -39.08
C LYS A 44 16.75 27.54 -40.35
N GLN A 45 16.59 26.80 -41.44
CA GLN A 45 17.06 27.24 -42.75
C GLN A 45 16.23 28.45 -43.15
N ASN A 46 16.84 29.62 -43.01
CA ASN A 46 16.31 30.85 -43.60
C ASN A 46 16.59 30.81 -45.09
N PHE A 47 15.58 30.50 -45.88
CA PHE A 47 15.59 30.79 -47.30
C PHE A 47 15.23 32.26 -47.47
N PRO A 48 16.15 33.14 -47.89
CA PRO A 48 15.76 34.48 -48.29
C PRO A 48 14.90 34.35 -49.55
N ALA A 49 13.66 34.79 -49.47
CA ALA A 49 12.83 34.93 -50.67
C ALA A 49 13.43 36.04 -51.53
N VAL A 50 14.08 35.67 -52.61
CA VAL A 50 14.49 36.63 -53.64
C VAL A 50 13.23 36.96 -54.44
N ILE A 51 12.59 38.06 -54.14
CA ILE A 51 11.52 38.61 -54.94
C ILE A 51 12.20 39.38 -56.05
N THR A 52 12.27 38.79 -57.25
CA THR A 52 12.60 39.51 -58.49
C THR A 52 11.30 40.06 -58.98
N ASP A 53 11.00 41.29 -58.58
CA ASP A 53 9.86 42.03 -59.14
C ASP A 53 10.27 42.70 -60.42
N THR A 54 9.89 42.10 -61.53
CA THR A 54 9.83 42.76 -62.82
C THR A 54 8.36 42.81 -63.27
N MET A 55 7.63 43.72 -62.67
CA MET A 55 6.29 44.03 -63.15
C MET A 55 6.39 44.93 -64.33
N GLU A 56 6.23 44.34 -65.48
CA GLU A 56 5.85 45.08 -66.68
C GLU A 56 4.36 45.51 -66.56
N ARG A 57 4.12 46.83 -66.46
CA ARG A 57 2.76 47.38 -66.39
C ARG A 57 2.09 47.22 -67.73
N ILE A 58 1.19 46.28 -67.87
CA ILE A 58 0.30 46.11 -68.96
C ILE A 58 -1.07 46.67 -68.58
N ASP A 59 -1.43 47.84 -69.13
CA ASP A 59 -2.76 48.40 -68.97
C ASP A 59 -3.72 47.62 -69.87
N HIS A 60 -4.48 46.70 -69.32
CA HIS A 60 -5.56 46.01 -70.02
C HIS A 60 -6.90 46.36 -69.40
N THR A 61 -7.71 47.13 -70.07
CA THR A 61 -9.14 47.28 -69.83
C THR A 61 -9.84 46.00 -70.27
N PHE A 62 -10.16 45.12 -69.32
CA PHE A 62 -10.94 43.93 -69.62
C PHE A 62 -12.44 44.23 -69.51
N GLN A 63 -13.20 44.03 -70.57
CA GLN A 63 -14.66 43.95 -70.52
C GLN A 63 -15.01 42.49 -70.09
N TYR A 64 -15.58 42.35 -68.93
CA TYR A 64 -16.05 41.05 -68.49
C TYR A 64 -17.48 40.80 -68.89
N THR A 65 -17.70 39.81 -69.74
CA THR A 65 -19.03 39.25 -69.97
C THR A 65 -19.19 38.05 -69.01
N ILE A 66 -20.00 38.23 -68.00
CA ILE A 66 -20.28 37.13 -67.05
C ILE A 66 -21.30 36.20 -67.74
N SER A 67 -20.82 35.09 -68.27
CA SER A 67 -21.67 33.96 -68.65
C SER A 67 -21.89 33.04 -67.47
N PRO A 68 -23.14 32.85 -67.01
CA PRO A 68 -23.41 31.94 -65.88
C PRO A 68 -23.34 30.49 -66.38
N SER A 69 -22.15 29.92 -66.44
CA SER A 69 -21.98 28.47 -66.60
C SER A 69 -21.90 27.80 -65.26
N ARG A 70 -22.90 27.01 -64.94
CA ARG A 70 -22.83 26.10 -63.79
C ARG A 70 -21.83 24.96 -64.06
N LEU A 71 -20.56 25.17 -63.72
CA LEU A 71 -19.58 24.09 -63.67
C LEU A 71 -19.95 23.19 -62.52
N LYS A 72 -20.54 22.04 -62.82
CA LYS A 72 -20.57 20.90 -61.85
C LYS A 72 -19.18 20.28 -61.83
N ALA A 73 -18.30 20.82 -61.03
CA ALA A 73 -17.06 20.11 -60.68
C ALA A 73 -17.41 18.96 -59.78
N LEU A 74 -17.45 17.76 -60.31
CA LEU A 74 -17.39 16.54 -59.50
C LEU A 74 -15.95 16.43 -58.97
N TYR A 75 -15.67 17.17 -57.90
CA TYR A 75 -14.42 16.98 -57.15
C TYR A 75 -14.65 15.88 -56.14
N GLU A 76 -14.19 14.67 -56.42
CA GLU A 76 -14.00 13.66 -55.42
C GLU A 76 -12.71 13.99 -54.66
N PRO A 77 -12.78 14.46 -53.41
CA PRO A 77 -11.56 14.67 -52.63
C PRO A 77 -10.84 13.34 -52.48
N ALA A 78 -9.60 13.29 -52.92
CA ALA A 78 -8.75 12.12 -52.68
C ALA A 78 -8.75 11.80 -51.17
N ARG A 79 -9.15 10.59 -50.81
CA ARG A 79 -9.13 10.15 -49.42
C ARG A 79 -7.71 10.31 -48.91
N ILE A 80 -7.52 11.21 -47.96
CA ILE A 80 -6.25 11.38 -47.25
C ILE A 80 -5.99 10.06 -46.57
N LYS A 81 -4.96 9.33 -47.01
CA LYS A 81 -4.49 8.15 -46.28
C LYS A 81 -3.99 8.66 -44.94
N ALA A 82 -4.60 8.17 -43.86
CA ALA A 82 -4.11 8.44 -42.50
C ALA A 82 -2.61 8.17 -42.46
N ALA A 83 -1.82 9.16 -42.05
CA ALA A 83 -0.39 8.98 -41.84
C ALA A 83 -0.22 7.84 -40.83
N ARG A 84 0.41 6.75 -41.22
CA ARG A 84 0.82 5.73 -40.30
C ARG A 84 1.91 6.37 -39.46
N ILE A 85 1.58 6.70 -38.22
CA ILE A 85 2.59 7.00 -37.22
C ILE A 85 3.38 5.69 -37.04
N ILE A 86 4.60 5.66 -37.57
CA ILE A 86 5.54 4.60 -37.26
C ILE A 86 5.87 4.89 -35.80
N GLY A 87 5.27 4.11 -34.86
CA GLY A 87 5.55 4.26 -33.45
C GLY A 87 7.06 4.17 -33.22
N GLU A 88 7.56 4.99 -32.32
CA GLU A 88 8.95 4.90 -31.89
C GLU A 88 9.28 3.44 -31.55
N PRO A 89 10.48 2.96 -31.89
CA PRO A 89 10.88 1.60 -31.55
C PRO A 89 10.74 1.43 -30.05
N ALA A 90 9.94 0.46 -29.66
CA ALA A 90 9.64 0.22 -28.26
C ALA A 90 10.94 0.10 -27.46
N THR A 91 11.11 0.93 -26.44
CA THR A 91 12.28 0.91 -25.55
C THR A 91 12.55 -0.52 -25.04
N LYS A 92 13.82 -0.90 -24.95
CA LYS A 92 14.20 -2.21 -24.38
C LYS A 92 13.74 -2.25 -22.93
N LEU A 93 12.83 -3.15 -22.61
CA LEU A 93 12.42 -3.42 -21.23
C LEU A 93 13.34 -4.50 -20.66
N TYR A 94 13.80 -4.26 -19.46
CA TYR A 94 14.44 -5.30 -18.66
C TYR A 94 13.33 -6.05 -17.93
N ASN A 95 13.33 -7.36 -18.03
CA ASN A 95 12.31 -8.24 -17.46
C ASN A 95 12.77 -8.98 -16.20
N ASN A 96 13.96 -8.64 -15.74
CA ASN A 96 14.54 -9.30 -14.57
C ASN A 96 15.52 -8.37 -13.87
N TYR A 97 15.64 -8.52 -12.57
CA TYR A 97 16.73 -7.97 -11.79
C TYR A 97 17.07 -8.89 -10.62
N LEU A 98 18.30 -8.83 -10.19
CA LEU A 98 18.79 -9.44 -8.97
C LEU A 98 19.43 -8.35 -8.13
N ARG A 99 18.94 -8.15 -6.92
CA ARG A 99 19.52 -7.25 -5.94
C ARG A 99 19.97 -8.05 -4.75
N VAL A 100 21.23 -7.97 -4.39
CA VAL A 100 21.82 -8.68 -3.26
C VAL A 100 22.69 -7.75 -2.44
N GLY A 101 22.67 -7.93 -1.12
CA GLY A 101 23.48 -7.12 -0.22
C GLY A 101 23.70 -7.83 1.11
N MET A 102 24.67 -7.33 1.86
CA MET A 102 25.00 -7.79 3.19
C MET A 102 25.21 -6.59 4.09
N GLY A 103 24.64 -6.65 5.29
CA GLY A 103 24.75 -5.58 6.28
C GLY A 103 25.48 -5.98 7.55
N ASN A 104 25.68 -4.97 8.41
CA ASN A 104 26.03 -5.20 9.80
C ASN A 104 24.94 -6.07 10.46
N TYR A 105 25.16 -6.65 11.63
CA TYR A 105 24.28 -7.63 12.26
C TYR A 105 24.04 -8.88 11.39
N TRP A 106 24.96 -9.23 10.49
CA TRP A 106 24.77 -10.33 9.54
C TRP A 106 23.38 -10.27 8.88
N SER A 107 23.12 -9.15 8.20
CA SER A 107 21.81 -8.84 7.62
C SER A 107 21.83 -9.03 6.10
N PRO A 108 21.61 -10.27 5.60
CA PRO A 108 21.49 -10.51 4.17
C PRO A 108 20.20 -9.90 3.63
N LEU A 109 20.32 -9.36 2.41
CA LEU A 109 19.22 -8.87 1.60
C LEU A 109 19.34 -9.50 0.23
N ALA A 110 18.27 -10.08 -0.27
CA ALA A 110 18.18 -10.61 -1.63
C ALA A 110 16.79 -10.32 -2.19
N ASP A 111 16.73 -9.82 -3.41
CA ASP A 111 15.49 -9.60 -4.15
C ASP A 111 15.73 -9.99 -5.61
N LEU A 112 15.03 -11.02 -6.07
CA LEU A 112 15.05 -11.52 -7.43
C LEU A 112 13.67 -11.31 -8.03
N TYR A 113 13.62 -10.66 -9.16
CA TYR A 113 12.42 -10.53 -9.97
C TYR A 113 12.70 -11.00 -11.39
N TRP A 114 11.81 -11.80 -11.92
CA TRP A 114 11.81 -12.21 -13.32
C TRP A 114 10.39 -12.28 -13.84
N SER A 115 10.16 -11.76 -15.04
CA SER A 115 8.88 -11.85 -15.72
C SER A 115 9.03 -12.13 -17.21
N SER A 116 7.97 -12.60 -17.84
CA SER A 116 7.92 -12.75 -19.29
C SER A 116 7.94 -11.37 -19.96
N THR A 117 8.52 -11.31 -21.16
CA THR A 117 8.56 -10.07 -21.94
C THR A 117 7.35 -9.93 -22.82
N ARG A 118 6.89 -8.69 -22.99
CA ARG A 118 6.04 -8.08 -24.05
C ARG A 118 5.12 -9.01 -24.87
N ASP A 119 4.50 -9.95 -24.26
CA ASP A 119 3.37 -10.63 -24.86
C ASP A 119 2.10 -9.86 -24.46
N PRO A 120 1.33 -9.30 -25.40
CA PRO A 120 0.13 -8.54 -25.06
C PRO A 120 -0.96 -9.39 -24.40
N LYS A 121 -0.92 -10.72 -24.60
CA LYS A 121 -1.96 -11.64 -24.13
C LYS A 121 -1.60 -12.39 -22.86
N LYS A 122 -0.32 -12.53 -22.54
CA LYS A 122 0.12 -13.28 -21.36
C LYS A 122 1.33 -12.64 -20.69
N THR A 123 1.28 -12.59 -19.38
CA THR A 123 2.40 -12.19 -18.52
C THR A 123 2.50 -13.22 -17.41
N TYR A 124 3.70 -13.65 -17.08
CA TYR A 124 3.96 -14.53 -15.95
C TYR A 124 5.36 -14.27 -15.41
N GLY A 125 5.56 -14.54 -14.15
CA GLY A 125 6.83 -14.27 -13.52
C GLY A 125 6.96 -14.84 -12.12
N VAL A 126 8.12 -14.59 -11.54
CA VAL A 126 8.48 -14.97 -10.18
C VAL A 126 9.18 -13.82 -9.49
N ARG A 127 8.87 -13.65 -8.21
CA ARG A 127 9.60 -12.78 -7.29
C ARG A 127 10.03 -13.61 -6.08
N ILE A 128 11.27 -13.44 -5.67
CA ILE A 128 11.81 -14.02 -4.44
C ILE A 128 12.48 -12.90 -3.68
N ASN A 129 12.07 -12.68 -2.45
CA ASN A 129 12.67 -11.68 -1.57
C ASN A 129 13.09 -12.30 -0.24
N HIS A 130 14.21 -11.84 0.27
CA HIS A 130 14.72 -12.20 1.58
C HIS A 130 15.32 -10.99 2.27
N ARG A 131 14.97 -10.80 3.53
CA ARG A 131 15.59 -9.82 4.43
C ARG A 131 15.64 -10.41 5.82
N SER A 132 16.79 -10.40 6.44
CA SER A 132 16.92 -10.84 7.84
C SER A 132 17.98 -10.03 8.57
N SER A 133 17.98 -10.12 9.90
CA SER A 133 19.00 -9.55 10.75
C SER A 133 19.24 -10.47 11.94
N TRP A 134 20.51 -10.72 12.24
CA TRP A 134 20.94 -11.57 13.34
C TRP A 134 21.63 -10.72 14.42
N GLY A 135 20.97 -9.61 14.76
CA GLY A 135 21.50 -8.67 15.74
C GLY A 135 21.42 -9.16 17.19
N SER A 136 22.09 -8.41 18.04
CA SER A 136 22.02 -8.55 19.48
C SER A 136 21.94 -7.16 20.11
N LEU A 137 21.14 -7.02 21.15
CA LEU A 137 20.96 -5.79 21.91
C LEU A 137 21.65 -5.93 23.26
N PRO A 138 22.43 -4.94 23.72
CA PRO A 138 22.88 -4.90 25.10
C PRO A 138 21.70 -5.04 26.05
N ASP A 139 21.85 -5.83 27.09
CA ASP A 139 20.88 -6.13 28.16
C ASP A 139 19.69 -7.00 27.74
N TYR A 140 19.31 -7.05 26.44
CA TYR A 140 18.17 -7.82 25.93
C TYR A 140 18.56 -9.07 25.12
N GLY A 141 19.84 -9.23 24.78
CA GLY A 141 20.34 -10.38 24.05
C GLY A 141 19.97 -10.36 22.56
N LYS A 142 19.76 -11.53 21.97
CA LYS A 142 19.50 -11.68 20.53
C LYS A 142 18.10 -11.18 20.16
N ASN A 143 18.02 -10.41 19.06
CA ASN A 143 16.77 -9.88 18.53
C ASN A 143 16.65 -10.16 17.02
N HIS A 144 16.84 -11.42 16.64
CA HIS A 144 16.80 -11.84 15.24
C HIS A 144 15.40 -11.70 14.66
N PHE A 145 15.35 -11.30 13.39
CA PHE A 145 14.14 -11.36 12.59
C PHE A 145 14.49 -11.76 11.17
N GLY A 146 13.53 -12.23 10.42
CA GLY A 146 13.71 -12.55 9.01
C GLY A 146 12.39 -12.73 8.29
N LEU A 147 12.35 -12.28 7.05
CA LEU A 147 11.24 -12.42 6.14
C LEU A 147 11.75 -12.98 4.82
N THR A 148 11.12 -14.05 4.35
CA THR A 148 11.38 -14.65 3.03
C THR A 148 10.06 -14.81 2.32
N GLY A 149 9.95 -14.24 1.13
CA GLY A 149 8.76 -14.33 0.28
C GLY A 149 9.07 -14.94 -1.07
N ILE A 150 8.14 -15.74 -1.59
CA ILE A 150 8.15 -16.26 -2.94
C ILE A 150 6.78 -16.00 -3.55
N THR A 151 6.74 -15.32 -4.69
CA THR A 151 5.52 -15.05 -5.44
C THR A 151 5.66 -15.58 -6.85
N LEU A 152 4.72 -16.40 -7.27
CA LEU A 152 4.53 -16.81 -8.66
C LEU A 152 3.27 -16.14 -9.16
N PHE A 153 3.32 -15.48 -10.31
CA PHE A 153 2.16 -14.77 -10.83
C PHE A 153 1.98 -14.98 -12.32
N GLY A 154 0.76 -14.89 -12.78
CA GLY A 154 0.42 -14.98 -14.18
C GLY A 154 -0.86 -14.24 -14.51
N LYS A 155 -0.91 -13.71 -15.73
CA LYS A 155 -2.05 -13.04 -16.32
C LYS A 155 -2.22 -13.54 -17.74
N TYR A 156 -3.45 -13.82 -18.14
CA TYR A 156 -3.78 -14.25 -19.48
C TYR A 156 -5.05 -13.57 -19.98
N ILE A 157 -5.01 -13.06 -21.21
CA ILE A 157 -6.14 -12.41 -21.87
C ILE A 157 -6.73 -13.38 -22.87
N VAL A 158 -7.99 -13.77 -22.63
CA VAL A 158 -8.74 -14.70 -23.47
C VAL A 158 -9.59 -13.92 -24.46
N ALA A 159 -9.42 -14.19 -25.75
CA ALA A 159 -10.20 -13.61 -26.83
C ALA A 159 -10.30 -12.07 -26.82
N ASP A 160 -9.30 -11.39 -26.26
CA ASP A 160 -9.22 -9.94 -26.09
C ASP A 160 -10.40 -9.34 -25.28
N LYS A 161 -11.16 -10.16 -24.55
CA LYS A 161 -12.37 -9.77 -23.80
C LYS A 161 -12.31 -10.11 -22.32
N LEU A 162 -11.59 -11.14 -21.95
CA LEU A 162 -11.54 -11.63 -20.58
C LEU A 162 -10.10 -11.71 -20.10
N GLN A 163 -9.79 -11.07 -18.98
CA GLN A 163 -8.51 -11.21 -18.31
C GLN A 163 -8.64 -12.18 -17.14
N LEU A 164 -7.80 -13.19 -17.14
CA LEU A 164 -7.60 -14.10 -16.03
C LEU A 164 -6.26 -13.77 -15.36
N SER A 165 -6.23 -13.75 -14.05
CA SER A 165 -5.02 -13.58 -13.26
C SER A 165 -4.92 -14.63 -12.17
N ALA A 166 -3.70 -15.08 -11.88
CA ALA A 166 -3.43 -16.01 -10.80
C ALA A 166 -2.10 -15.63 -10.14
N ALA A 167 -2.04 -15.67 -8.81
CA ALA A 167 -0.80 -15.53 -8.07
C ALA A 167 -0.77 -16.50 -6.89
N ALA A 168 0.35 -17.21 -6.74
CA ALA A 168 0.62 -18.06 -5.60
C ALA A 168 1.75 -17.45 -4.80
N ASN A 169 1.54 -17.23 -3.50
CA ASN A 169 2.52 -16.62 -2.61
C ASN A 169 2.83 -17.57 -1.47
N TYR A 170 4.09 -17.60 -1.06
CA TYR A 170 4.54 -18.21 0.16
C TYR A 170 5.42 -17.22 0.92
N GLU A 171 5.10 -17.00 2.18
CA GLU A 171 5.84 -16.12 3.09
C GLU A 171 6.28 -16.91 4.31
N HIS A 172 7.55 -16.84 4.63
CA HIS A 172 8.12 -17.32 5.87
C HIS A 172 8.66 -16.14 6.64
N ASP A 173 8.12 -15.92 7.82
CA ASP A 173 8.47 -14.83 8.73
C ASP A 173 8.86 -15.40 10.08
N HIS A 174 9.87 -14.81 10.73
CA HIS A 174 10.22 -15.14 12.09
C HIS A 174 10.75 -13.93 12.85
N ASN A 175 10.43 -13.88 14.12
CA ASN A 175 10.96 -12.89 15.05
C ASN A 175 11.20 -13.52 16.43
N LEU A 176 12.11 -12.93 17.19
CA LEU A 176 12.32 -13.33 18.57
C LEU A 176 11.47 -12.46 19.49
N TYR A 177 10.82 -13.08 20.47
CA TYR A 177 10.13 -12.41 21.56
C TYR A 177 11.14 -12.06 22.66
N TYR A 178 12.09 -11.19 22.29
CA TYR A 178 13.02 -10.59 23.25
C TYR A 178 12.27 -9.55 24.09
N GLY A 179 12.89 -8.77 24.89
CA GLY A 179 12.22 -7.75 25.72
C GLY A 179 12.30 -8.07 27.20
N PHE A 180 13.12 -9.05 27.56
CA PHE A 180 13.48 -9.35 28.93
C PHE A 180 14.98 -9.22 29.12
N THR A 181 15.38 -8.76 30.31
CA THR A 181 16.79 -8.65 30.72
C THR A 181 17.28 -9.94 31.38
N ASP A 182 18.58 -10.07 31.53
CA ASP A 182 19.17 -11.21 32.26
C ASP A 182 18.71 -11.24 33.71
N ASP A 183 18.59 -10.08 34.35
CA ASP A 183 18.08 -9.96 35.72
C ASP A 183 16.62 -10.42 35.81
N THR A 184 15.78 -10.05 34.85
CA THR A 184 14.38 -10.48 34.77
C THR A 184 14.30 -11.99 34.58
N LEU A 185 15.12 -12.56 33.69
CA LEU A 185 15.16 -13.99 33.42
C LEU A 185 15.59 -14.79 34.68
N GLN A 186 16.64 -14.33 35.37
CA GLN A 186 17.12 -14.94 36.57
C GLN A 186 16.13 -14.81 37.72
N SER A 187 15.52 -13.66 37.94
CA SER A 187 14.62 -13.42 39.07
C SER A 187 13.29 -14.15 38.93
N ILE A 188 12.77 -14.30 37.72
CA ILE A 188 11.44 -14.90 37.46
C ILE A 188 11.56 -16.40 37.21
N LEU A 189 12.50 -16.85 36.40
CA LEU A 189 12.59 -18.24 35.96
C LEU A 189 13.78 -18.99 36.59
N GLY A 190 14.69 -18.30 37.31
CA GLY A 190 15.91 -18.89 37.84
C GLY A 190 16.87 -19.37 36.75
N LYS A 191 16.75 -18.85 35.51
CA LYS A 191 17.53 -19.25 34.35
C LYS A 191 18.49 -18.15 33.93
N THR A 192 19.55 -18.54 33.26
CA THR A 192 20.47 -17.64 32.56
C THR A 192 20.23 -17.73 31.05
N ARG A 193 20.86 -16.88 30.26
CA ARG A 193 20.78 -16.93 28.78
C ARG A 193 21.34 -18.23 28.20
N ASP A 194 22.27 -18.86 28.86
CA ASP A 194 22.86 -20.12 28.42
C ASP A 194 21.91 -21.31 28.65
N ASP A 195 20.93 -21.16 29.53
CA ASP A 195 19.92 -22.18 29.83
C ASP A 195 18.72 -22.15 28.89
N ILE A 196 18.66 -21.18 27.99
CA ILE A 196 17.55 -21.00 27.05
C ILE A 196 18.01 -21.08 25.61
N SER A 197 17.22 -21.75 24.77
CA SER A 197 17.47 -21.81 23.33
C SER A 197 16.71 -20.70 22.58
N LEU A 198 17.17 -20.36 21.36
CA LEU A 198 16.43 -19.44 20.51
C LEU A 198 15.03 -19.95 20.17
N GLY A 199 14.82 -21.27 20.18
CA GLY A 199 13.52 -21.90 19.94
C GLY A 199 12.48 -21.52 20.97
N ASP A 200 12.90 -21.32 22.23
CA ASP A 200 12.00 -21.07 23.36
C ASP A 200 11.26 -19.72 23.27
N TYR A 201 11.81 -18.77 22.49
CA TYR A 201 11.20 -17.44 22.31
C TYR A 201 11.20 -16.96 20.85
N ARG A 202 11.27 -17.91 19.88
CA ARG A 202 11.18 -17.61 18.44
C ARG A 202 9.80 -17.95 17.89
N ALA A 203 9.06 -16.92 17.48
CA ALA A 203 7.88 -17.09 16.64
C ALA A 203 8.30 -17.35 15.19
N LYS A 204 7.65 -18.31 14.55
CA LYS A 204 7.77 -18.60 13.12
C LYS A 204 6.37 -18.63 12.53
N TYR A 205 6.20 -17.94 11.42
CA TYR A 205 4.96 -17.89 10.68
C TYR A 205 5.22 -18.32 9.24
N ASN A 206 4.33 -19.13 8.73
CA ASN A 206 4.32 -19.52 7.33
C ASN A 206 2.94 -19.20 6.78
N VAL A 207 2.88 -18.49 5.68
CA VAL A 207 1.63 -18.15 5.00
C VAL A 207 1.72 -18.59 3.56
N ALA A 208 0.85 -19.49 3.15
CA ALA A 208 0.65 -19.82 1.75
C ALA A 208 -0.65 -19.18 1.27
N SER A 209 -0.63 -18.49 0.13
CA SER A 209 -1.84 -17.90 -0.42
C SER A 209 -1.95 -18.09 -1.93
N LEU A 210 -3.19 -18.23 -2.41
CA LEU A 210 -3.57 -18.30 -3.80
C LEU A 210 -4.58 -17.20 -4.10
N ASN A 211 -4.24 -16.34 -5.04
CA ASN A 211 -5.13 -15.30 -5.52
C ASN A 211 -5.55 -15.63 -6.95
N LEU A 212 -6.83 -15.61 -7.24
CA LEU A 212 -7.41 -15.85 -8.57
C LEU A 212 -8.30 -14.66 -8.91
N GLY A 213 -8.11 -14.09 -10.09
CA GLY A 213 -8.89 -12.95 -10.54
C GLY A 213 -9.44 -13.15 -11.94
N VAL A 214 -10.63 -12.65 -12.16
CA VAL A 214 -11.28 -12.59 -13.47
C VAL A 214 -11.89 -11.21 -13.65
N ARG A 215 -11.65 -10.60 -14.80
CA ARG A 215 -12.33 -9.35 -15.18
C ARG A 215 -12.59 -9.34 -16.69
N ASN A 216 -13.69 -8.72 -17.10
CA ASN A 216 -13.87 -8.41 -18.50
C ASN A 216 -13.03 -7.20 -18.91
N MET A 217 -12.62 -7.17 -20.17
CA MET A 217 -11.97 -6.01 -20.75
C MET A 217 -13.06 -5.22 -21.49
N GLU A 218 -13.45 -4.08 -20.91
CA GLU A 218 -14.45 -3.20 -21.49
C GLU A 218 -13.93 -2.59 -22.78
N LEU A 219 -14.78 -2.62 -23.80
CA LEU A 219 -14.48 -1.99 -25.08
C LEU A 219 -15.20 -0.64 -25.22
N ASP A 220 -16.37 -0.49 -24.60
CA ASP A 220 -17.17 0.74 -24.62
C ASP A 220 -17.82 0.97 -23.24
N GLY A 221 -17.87 2.22 -22.78
CA GLY A 221 -18.32 2.60 -21.43
C GLY A 221 -19.81 2.36 -21.11
N TYR A 222 -20.53 1.68 -21.99
CA TYR A 222 -21.94 1.28 -21.81
C TYR A 222 -22.14 -0.23 -21.73
N GLU A 223 -21.05 -1.00 -21.74
CA GLU A 223 -21.13 -2.45 -21.57
C GLU A 223 -21.13 -2.81 -20.09
N LEU A 224 -21.65 -3.99 -19.79
CA LEU A 224 -21.61 -4.55 -18.44
C LEU A 224 -20.17 -4.91 -18.08
N GLY A 225 -19.62 -4.17 -17.11
CA GLY A 225 -18.33 -4.46 -16.54
C GLY A 225 -18.45 -5.39 -15.33
N TYR A 226 -17.51 -6.31 -15.18
CA TYR A 226 -17.41 -7.15 -14.00
C TYR A 226 -15.97 -7.54 -13.69
N ASN A 227 -15.70 -7.66 -12.41
CA ASN A 227 -14.50 -8.30 -11.90
C ASN A 227 -14.85 -9.20 -10.70
N ALA A 228 -14.07 -10.23 -10.47
CA ALA A 228 -14.14 -11.03 -9.27
C ALA A 228 -12.74 -11.52 -8.90
N ASN A 229 -12.44 -11.50 -7.61
CA ASN A 229 -11.19 -11.97 -7.05
C ASN A 229 -11.47 -12.94 -5.90
N LEU A 230 -10.76 -14.04 -5.89
CA LEU A 230 -10.76 -15.01 -4.82
C LEU A 230 -9.36 -15.12 -4.25
N ARG A 231 -9.22 -14.87 -2.95
CA ARG A 231 -8.00 -15.13 -2.20
C ARG A 231 -8.25 -16.22 -1.17
N LEU A 232 -7.41 -17.24 -1.22
CA LEU A 232 -7.32 -18.28 -0.21
C LEU A 232 -5.98 -18.16 0.45
N SER A 233 -5.91 -18.19 1.78
CA SER A 233 -4.64 -18.25 2.48
C SER A 233 -4.72 -19.16 3.69
N ASP A 234 -3.63 -19.88 3.93
CA ASP A 234 -3.43 -20.74 5.08
C ASP A 234 -2.18 -20.28 5.82
N LEU A 235 -2.35 -19.96 7.10
CA LEU A 235 -1.29 -19.55 8.00
C LEU A 235 -1.09 -20.63 9.05
N TRP A 236 0.14 -21.09 9.20
CA TRP A 236 0.54 -21.96 10.30
C TRP A 236 1.77 -21.37 11.00
N ALA A 237 1.70 -21.34 12.30
CA ALA A 237 2.72 -20.74 13.15
C ALA A 237 3.28 -21.74 14.16
N SER A 238 4.44 -21.41 14.75
CA SER A 238 4.90 -22.05 15.96
C SER A 238 3.85 -21.90 17.06
N TRP A 239 3.94 -22.74 18.09
CA TRP A 239 3.06 -22.71 19.24
C TRP A 239 1.59 -23.06 18.97
N GLY A 240 1.33 -23.79 17.85
CA GLY A 240 0.01 -24.38 17.57
C GLY A 240 -1.04 -23.41 17.04
N GLN A 241 -0.64 -22.25 16.56
CA GLN A 241 -1.54 -21.28 15.93
C GLN A 241 -1.70 -21.58 14.43
N ASN A 242 -2.95 -21.72 13.98
CA ASN A 242 -3.29 -21.91 12.58
C ASN A 242 -4.49 -21.04 12.20
N GLU A 243 -4.51 -20.53 10.99
CA GLU A 243 -5.62 -19.74 10.46
C GLU A 243 -5.80 -19.98 8.97
N PHE A 244 -7.02 -20.29 8.58
CA PHE A 244 -7.40 -20.34 7.18
C PHE A 244 -8.29 -19.14 6.86
N ASN A 245 -7.95 -18.40 5.80
CA ASN A 245 -8.70 -17.25 5.35
C ASN A 245 -9.20 -17.46 3.92
N LEU A 246 -10.43 -17.03 3.68
CA LEU A 246 -11.04 -16.91 2.37
C LEU A 246 -11.55 -15.47 2.22
N ASN A 247 -11.09 -14.78 1.18
CA ASN A 247 -11.65 -13.52 0.75
C ASN A 247 -12.17 -13.67 -0.67
N LEU A 248 -13.43 -13.36 -0.88
CA LEU A 248 -14.05 -13.31 -2.20
C LEU A 248 -14.64 -11.91 -2.36
N ASN A 249 -14.17 -11.18 -3.35
CA ASN A 249 -14.72 -9.88 -3.69
C ASN A 249 -15.01 -9.77 -5.18
N GLY A 250 -15.95 -8.91 -5.53
CA GLY A 250 -16.29 -8.68 -6.91
C GLY A 250 -17.17 -7.46 -7.09
N ASP A 251 -17.06 -6.87 -8.27
CA ASP A 251 -17.83 -5.74 -8.70
C ASP A 251 -18.55 -6.07 -10.00
N VAL A 252 -19.77 -5.58 -10.09
CA VAL A 252 -20.51 -5.52 -11.34
C VAL A 252 -20.93 -4.07 -11.55
N HIS A 253 -20.65 -3.52 -12.74
CA HIS A 253 -21.04 -2.16 -13.04
C HIS A 253 -21.63 -2.02 -14.43
N TYR A 254 -22.46 -1.01 -14.59
CA TYR A 254 -23.15 -0.70 -15.82
C TYR A 254 -23.24 0.81 -16.01
N GLY A 255 -22.69 1.28 -17.13
CA GLY A 255 -22.81 2.68 -17.54
C GLY A 255 -24.20 2.95 -18.11
N PHE A 256 -24.88 3.98 -17.63
CA PHE A 256 -26.17 4.39 -18.14
C PHE A 256 -26.11 5.79 -18.74
N MET A 257 -26.78 5.97 -19.88
CA MET A 257 -26.97 7.30 -20.47
C MET A 257 -28.03 8.06 -19.68
N PRO A 258 -27.81 9.33 -19.42
CA PRO A 258 -28.68 10.05 -18.52
C PRO A 258 -29.98 10.48 -19.16
N LEU A 259 -31.01 10.38 -18.39
CA LEU A 259 -32.17 11.24 -18.53
C LEU A 259 -31.75 12.68 -18.15
N ARG A 260 -31.77 13.61 -19.14
CA ARG A 260 -31.48 15.05 -18.93
C ARG A 260 -30.04 15.47 -18.59
N GLY A 261 -29.01 14.87 -19.21
CA GLY A 261 -27.61 15.35 -19.05
C GLY A 261 -26.86 14.75 -17.86
N LEU A 262 -27.42 13.81 -17.13
CA LEU A 262 -26.74 13.02 -16.10
C LEU A 262 -25.98 11.87 -16.76
N MET A 263 -24.65 11.85 -16.63
CA MET A 263 -23.83 10.68 -16.98
C MET A 263 -23.47 9.96 -15.68
N GLY A 264 -23.73 8.66 -15.62
CA GLY A 264 -23.45 7.90 -14.43
C GLY A 264 -23.16 6.44 -14.68
N VAL A 265 -22.61 5.80 -13.68
CA VAL A 265 -22.32 4.37 -13.65
C VAL A 265 -22.88 3.81 -12.34
N ALA A 266 -23.68 2.75 -12.45
CA ALA A 266 -24.17 2.03 -11.30
C ALA A 266 -23.25 0.84 -11.02
N TYR A 267 -22.94 0.62 -9.75
CA TYR A 267 -22.06 -0.43 -9.26
C TYR A 267 -22.78 -1.28 -8.22
N LEU A 268 -22.40 -2.53 -8.18
CA LEU A 268 -22.71 -3.44 -7.09
C LEU A 268 -21.41 -4.12 -6.69
N HIS A 269 -20.86 -3.74 -5.54
CA HIS A 269 -19.74 -4.42 -4.92
C HIS A 269 -20.22 -5.45 -3.90
N ALA A 270 -19.61 -6.62 -3.89
CA ALA A 270 -19.85 -7.66 -2.90
C ALA A 270 -18.53 -8.20 -2.38
N GLU A 271 -18.42 -8.36 -1.08
CA GLU A 271 -17.24 -8.89 -0.42
C GLU A 271 -17.63 -9.91 0.65
N TRP A 272 -16.90 -11.00 0.71
CA TRP A 272 -16.99 -11.99 1.77
C TRP A 272 -15.61 -12.29 2.32
N ASP A 273 -15.41 -11.94 3.58
CA ASP A 273 -14.22 -12.26 4.37
C ASP A 273 -14.58 -13.38 5.35
N GLY A 274 -14.10 -14.57 5.09
CA GLY A 274 -14.25 -15.71 5.99
C GLY A 274 -12.90 -16.12 6.56
N TYR A 275 -12.78 -16.24 7.87
CA TYR A 275 -11.60 -16.83 8.47
C TYR A 275 -11.94 -17.77 9.61
N THR A 276 -11.13 -18.83 9.72
CA THR A 276 -11.24 -19.82 10.79
C THR A 276 -9.88 -19.93 11.45
N HIS A 277 -9.80 -19.59 12.71
CA HIS A 277 -8.60 -19.74 13.49
C HIS A 277 -8.69 -20.93 14.45
N ARG A 278 -7.56 -21.53 14.69
CA ARG A 278 -7.39 -22.61 15.64
C ARG A 278 -6.09 -22.38 16.41
N PHE A 279 -6.21 -22.38 17.71
CA PHE A 279 -5.06 -22.42 18.61
C PHE A 279 -5.13 -23.68 19.44
N ARG A 280 -4.04 -24.44 19.45
CA ARG A 280 -3.92 -25.70 20.18
C ARG A 280 -2.70 -25.62 21.10
N PRO A 281 -2.91 -25.43 22.41
CA PRO A 281 -1.84 -25.20 23.36
C PRO A 281 -1.05 -26.46 23.77
N ASP A 282 -1.02 -27.48 22.93
CA ASP A 282 -0.32 -28.75 23.14
C ASP A 282 1.15 -28.75 22.66
N GLY A 283 1.64 -27.58 22.24
CA GLY A 283 3.01 -27.35 21.80
C GLY A 283 3.86 -26.59 22.81
N GLU A 284 5.11 -26.37 22.43
CA GLU A 284 5.99 -25.46 23.18
C GLU A 284 5.44 -24.06 23.12
N MET A 285 5.15 -23.46 24.28
CA MET A 285 4.69 -22.08 24.40
C MET A 285 5.89 -21.13 24.52
N PRO A 286 5.72 -19.83 24.19
CA PRO A 286 6.79 -18.86 24.41
C PRO A 286 7.32 -18.89 25.84
N LEU A 287 8.62 -18.67 25.98
CA LEU A 287 9.28 -18.63 27.26
C LEU A 287 8.59 -17.69 28.27
N GLY A 288 8.42 -18.16 29.52
CA GLY A 288 7.78 -17.38 30.57
C GLY A 288 6.26 -17.53 30.62
N TYR A 289 5.67 -18.38 29.80
CA TYR A 289 4.25 -18.69 29.89
C TYR A 289 3.94 -19.50 31.16
N PHE A 290 3.03 -18.97 31.94
CA PHE A 290 2.47 -19.69 33.08
C PHE A 290 1.06 -20.17 32.73
N PRO A 291 0.85 -21.44 32.47
CA PRO A 291 -0.45 -21.90 32.08
C PRO A 291 -1.44 -21.86 33.25
N THR A 292 -2.44 -21.02 33.19
CA THR A 292 -3.76 -21.51 33.56
C THR A 292 -4.03 -22.67 32.59
N PRO A 293 -4.43 -23.86 33.06
CA PRO A 293 -4.56 -25.01 32.18
C PRO A 293 -5.62 -24.72 31.11
N VAL A 294 -5.20 -24.12 30.00
CA VAL A 294 -6.01 -24.05 28.77
C VAL A 294 -5.88 -25.44 28.16
N THR A 295 -6.70 -26.36 28.62
CA THR A 295 -6.73 -27.75 28.16
C THR A 295 -7.46 -27.89 26.85
N ASP A 296 -8.23 -26.87 26.44
CA ASP A 296 -9.10 -26.95 25.29
C ASP A 296 -8.55 -26.15 24.08
N THR A 297 -8.72 -26.74 22.90
CA THR A 297 -8.41 -26.06 21.65
C THR A 297 -9.37 -24.88 21.46
N ILE A 298 -8.83 -23.66 21.36
CA ILE A 298 -9.61 -22.50 21.00
C ILE A 298 -9.86 -22.56 19.49
N ARG A 299 -11.13 -22.52 19.11
CA ARG A 299 -11.56 -22.46 17.70
C ARG A 299 -12.56 -21.34 17.55
N GLY A 300 -12.40 -20.57 16.50
CA GLY A 300 -13.35 -19.54 16.10
C GLY A 300 -13.44 -19.43 14.61
N SER A 301 -14.63 -19.17 14.11
CA SER A 301 -14.85 -18.84 12.71
C SER A 301 -15.64 -17.55 12.63
N ARG A 302 -15.17 -16.63 11.83
CA ARG A 302 -15.85 -15.36 11.56
C ARG A 302 -16.11 -15.23 10.07
N ASN A 303 -17.28 -14.73 9.73
CA ASN A 303 -17.67 -14.42 8.38
C ASN A 303 -18.19 -12.98 8.33
N ILE A 304 -17.53 -12.14 7.56
CA ILE A 304 -17.94 -10.77 7.30
C ILE A 304 -18.41 -10.71 5.85
N VAL A 305 -19.65 -10.35 5.64
CA VAL A 305 -20.22 -10.18 4.29
C VAL A 305 -20.61 -8.72 4.14
N LYS A 306 -20.20 -8.11 3.05
CA LYS A 306 -20.53 -6.73 2.69
C LYS A 306 -21.19 -6.72 1.33
N LEU A 307 -22.26 -5.95 1.20
CA LEU A 307 -22.92 -5.66 -0.06
C LEU A 307 -23.05 -4.15 -0.19
N ASN A 308 -22.44 -3.59 -1.22
CA ASN A 308 -22.37 -2.16 -1.43
C ASN A 308 -22.88 -1.80 -2.83
N PRO A 309 -24.17 -1.46 -2.99
CA PRO A 309 -24.69 -0.81 -4.17
C PRO A 309 -24.41 0.69 -4.12
N TYR A 310 -23.83 1.23 -5.19
CA TYR A 310 -23.61 2.66 -5.31
C TYR A 310 -23.72 3.16 -6.76
N VAL A 311 -23.84 4.46 -6.91
CA VAL A 311 -23.92 5.13 -8.21
C VAL A 311 -22.95 6.31 -8.22
N ASP A 312 -22.11 6.35 -9.24
CA ASP A 312 -21.28 7.50 -9.55
C ASP A 312 -21.94 8.34 -10.64
N PHE A 313 -22.16 9.60 -10.39
CA PHE A 313 -22.73 10.50 -11.38
C PHE A 313 -22.23 11.94 -11.23
N MET A 314 -22.32 12.68 -12.33
CA MET A 314 -21.97 14.12 -12.35
C MET A 314 -23.23 14.94 -12.58
N TYR A 315 -23.46 15.94 -11.71
CA TYR A 315 -24.54 16.89 -11.84
C TYR A 315 -24.08 18.30 -11.51
N GLU A 316 -24.31 19.25 -12.40
CA GLU A 316 -23.92 20.68 -12.26
C GLU A 316 -22.44 20.90 -11.84
N GLY A 317 -21.54 20.05 -12.34
CA GLY A 317 -20.12 20.13 -12.02
C GLY A 317 -19.74 19.60 -10.64
N LEU A 318 -20.68 18.96 -9.94
CA LEU A 318 -20.46 18.14 -8.76
C LEU A 318 -20.35 16.67 -9.16
N LEU A 319 -19.36 15.97 -8.64
CA LEU A 319 -19.22 14.53 -8.73
C LEU A 319 -19.85 13.92 -7.48
N PHE A 320 -20.79 13.05 -7.67
CA PHE A 320 -21.46 12.32 -6.60
C PHE A 320 -21.10 10.85 -6.68
N HIS A 321 -20.64 10.33 -5.58
CA HIS A 321 -20.64 8.91 -5.25
C HIS A 321 -21.73 8.71 -4.20
N ALA A 322 -22.73 7.91 -4.48
CA ALA A 322 -23.87 7.74 -3.57
C ALA A 322 -24.24 6.27 -3.46
N GLY A 323 -24.09 5.72 -2.28
CA GLY A 323 -24.36 4.35 -1.97
C GLY A 323 -24.50 4.08 -0.48
N PHE A 324 -24.54 2.83 -0.14
CA PHE A 324 -24.47 2.35 1.24
C PHE A 324 -23.88 0.94 1.27
N THR A 325 -23.26 0.57 2.40
CA THR A 325 -22.80 -0.79 2.65
C THR A 325 -23.73 -1.48 3.64
N ALA A 326 -24.34 -2.59 3.23
CA ALA A 326 -25.01 -3.53 4.12
C ALA A 326 -23.99 -4.57 4.56
N GLY A 327 -23.67 -4.59 5.85
CA GLY A 327 -22.64 -5.46 6.42
C GLY A 327 -23.20 -6.45 7.43
N TRP A 328 -22.74 -7.69 7.35
CA TRP A 328 -22.99 -8.78 8.30
C TRP A 328 -21.68 -9.25 8.88
N ASP A 329 -21.59 -9.36 10.18
CA ASP A 329 -20.49 -9.95 10.91
C ASP A 329 -21.03 -11.08 11.78
N ALA A 330 -20.65 -12.31 11.47
CA ALA A 330 -21.06 -13.52 12.17
C ALA A 330 -19.87 -14.20 12.79
N PHE A 331 -19.91 -14.39 14.12
CA PHE A 331 -18.82 -15.04 14.88
C PHE A 331 -19.35 -16.28 15.58
N THR A 332 -18.83 -17.46 15.21
CA THR A 332 -19.35 -18.75 15.69
C THR A 332 -19.00 -19.04 17.14
N ALA A 333 -17.90 -18.52 17.68
CA ALA A 333 -17.51 -18.80 19.06
C ALA A 333 -18.43 -18.14 20.10
N SER A 334 -19.08 -17.02 19.76
CA SER A 334 -20.06 -16.34 20.62
C SER A 334 -21.50 -16.47 20.15
N ASP A 335 -21.75 -17.24 19.08
CA ASP A 335 -23.04 -17.39 18.43
C ASP A 335 -23.71 -16.01 18.14
N SER A 336 -22.89 -15.04 17.76
CA SER A 336 -23.32 -13.66 17.55
C SER A 336 -23.35 -13.30 16.08
N VAL A 337 -24.42 -12.63 15.67
CA VAL A 337 -24.56 -12.04 14.34
C VAL A 337 -24.90 -10.57 14.48
N THR A 338 -24.09 -9.73 13.86
CA THR A 338 -24.32 -8.28 13.83
C THR A 338 -24.59 -7.85 12.40
N PHE A 339 -25.73 -7.19 12.19
CA PHE A 339 -26.06 -6.56 10.91
C PHE A 339 -26.07 -5.04 11.05
N ARG A 340 -25.47 -4.33 10.09
CA ARG A 340 -25.43 -2.86 10.08
C ARG A 340 -25.47 -2.32 8.65
N PHE A 341 -26.02 -1.11 8.55
CA PHE A 341 -25.90 -0.26 7.37
C PHE A 341 -24.85 0.82 7.64
N PHE A 342 -24.03 1.06 6.65
CA PHE A 342 -23.02 2.11 6.66
C PHE A 342 -23.28 3.05 5.49
N PRO A 343 -23.08 4.35 5.67
CA PRO A 343 -23.12 5.28 4.54
C PRO A 343 -21.94 4.99 3.61
N ASP A 344 -22.13 5.32 2.34
CA ASP A 344 -21.07 5.36 1.34
C ASP A 344 -21.40 6.48 0.37
N VAL A 345 -21.14 7.71 0.81
CA VAL A 345 -21.49 8.93 0.07
C VAL A 345 -20.29 9.85 0.05
N VAL A 346 -19.90 10.27 -1.16
CA VAL A 346 -18.86 11.28 -1.35
C VAL A 346 -19.33 12.29 -2.38
N VAL A 347 -19.16 13.57 -2.08
CA VAL A 347 -19.43 14.67 -3.01
C VAL A 347 -18.14 15.43 -3.25
N SER A 348 -17.79 15.59 -4.51
CA SER A 348 -16.56 16.28 -4.91
C SER A 348 -16.86 17.41 -5.89
N LYS A 349 -16.11 18.49 -5.78
CA LYS A 349 -16.22 19.64 -6.68
C LYS A 349 -14.85 20.13 -7.10
N HIS A 350 -14.75 20.41 -8.39
CA HIS A 350 -13.57 21.01 -9.00
C HIS A 350 -13.69 22.54 -8.99
N PHE A 351 -12.62 23.19 -8.56
CA PHE A 351 -12.48 24.65 -8.50
C PHE A 351 -11.20 25.08 -9.24
N LEU A 352 -11.05 26.38 -9.47
CA LEU A 352 -9.84 26.98 -10.03
C LEU A 352 -9.37 26.30 -11.33
N ASN A 353 -10.28 26.12 -12.29
CA ASN A 353 -9.99 25.42 -13.55
C ASN A 353 -9.47 23.97 -13.33
N ASN A 354 -10.09 23.23 -12.44
CA ASN A 354 -9.76 21.86 -12.08
C ASN A 354 -8.41 21.67 -11.34
N THR A 355 -7.79 22.75 -10.86
CA THR A 355 -6.55 22.62 -10.06
C THR A 355 -6.81 22.34 -8.60
N LEU A 356 -7.98 22.70 -8.07
CA LEU A 356 -8.39 22.40 -6.70
C LEU A 356 -9.63 21.51 -6.72
N VAL A 357 -9.54 20.38 -6.03
CA VAL A 357 -10.66 19.44 -5.79
C VAL A 357 -10.96 19.42 -4.31
N LEU A 358 -12.20 19.70 -3.95
CA LEU A 358 -12.70 19.53 -2.59
C LEU A 358 -13.70 18.36 -2.58
N SER A 359 -13.54 17.49 -1.60
CA SER A 359 -14.41 16.33 -1.41
C SER A 359 -14.88 16.27 0.04
N LEU A 360 -16.13 15.93 0.23
CA LEU A 360 -16.73 15.63 1.52
C LEU A 360 -17.42 14.28 1.44
N GLY A 361 -17.21 13.43 2.41
CA GLY A 361 -17.76 12.08 2.39
C GLY A 361 -18.13 11.56 3.77
N ALA A 362 -19.01 10.56 3.74
CA ALA A 362 -19.34 9.72 4.88
C ALA A 362 -19.30 8.27 4.40
N THR A 363 -18.44 7.46 5.00
CA THR A 363 -18.25 6.05 4.67
C THR A 363 -18.26 5.21 5.93
N GLY A 364 -18.24 3.89 5.80
CA GLY A 364 -18.11 3.01 6.94
C GLY A 364 -18.14 1.54 6.55
N GLY A 365 -17.84 0.67 7.52
CA GLY A 365 -17.77 -0.75 7.29
C GLY A 365 -17.32 -1.57 8.48
N PHE A 366 -17.05 -2.84 8.20
CA PHE A 366 -16.35 -3.76 9.08
C PHE A 366 -14.95 -4.01 8.55
N SER A 367 -13.96 -3.99 9.44
CA SER A 367 -12.58 -4.40 9.16
C SER A 367 -12.23 -5.66 9.93
N ALA A 368 -11.80 -6.70 9.23
CA ALA A 368 -11.40 -7.97 9.85
C ALA A 368 -10.05 -7.84 10.54
N ASN A 369 -9.97 -8.16 11.83
CA ASN A 369 -8.71 -8.30 12.56
C ASN A 369 -8.41 -9.79 12.72
N ASN A 370 -8.03 -10.44 11.63
CA ASN A 370 -7.57 -11.81 11.64
C ASN A 370 -6.12 -11.90 12.16
N TRP A 371 -5.63 -13.10 12.42
CA TRP A 371 -4.29 -13.30 12.97
C TRP A 371 -3.17 -12.74 12.08
N ASP A 372 -3.30 -12.88 10.78
CA ASP A 372 -2.30 -12.33 9.85
C ASP A 372 -2.20 -10.80 9.92
N VAL A 373 -3.31 -10.11 10.13
CA VAL A 373 -3.35 -8.65 10.36
C VAL A 373 -2.75 -8.31 11.73
N ILE A 374 -3.21 -8.98 12.80
CA ILE A 374 -2.78 -8.72 14.18
C ILE A 374 -1.25 -8.85 14.31
N ARG A 375 -0.66 -9.97 13.85
CA ARG A 375 0.78 -10.21 13.96
C ARG A 375 1.64 -9.23 13.14
N LYS A 376 1.11 -8.68 12.05
CA LYS A 376 1.80 -7.67 11.25
C LYS A 376 1.81 -6.30 11.92
N VAL A 377 0.75 -5.98 12.68
CA VAL A 377 0.70 -4.76 13.47
C VAL A 377 1.61 -4.86 14.69
N ASN A 378 1.48 -5.94 15.46
CA ASN A 378 2.35 -6.19 16.60
C ASN A 378 2.97 -7.59 16.51
N PRO A 379 4.26 -7.72 16.14
CA PRO A 379 4.90 -9.02 15.97
C PRO A 379 5.15 -9.79 17.28
N TYR A 380 4.84 -9.18 18.42
CA TYR A 380 5.03 -9.77 19.75
C TYR A 380 3.72 -10.23 20.39
N VAL A 381 2.64 -10.32 19.62
CA VAL A 381 1.36 -10.83 20.13
C VAL A 381 1.43 -12.32 20.36
N GLY A 382 1.04 -12.75 21.57
CA GLY A 382 1.01 -14.14 21.98
C GLY A 382 -0.04 -14.96 21.22
N PRO A 383 0.18 -16.28 21.09
CA PRO A 383 -0.77 -17.18 20.47
C PRO A 383 -2.10 -17.18 21.25
N GLY A 384 -3.21 -17.42 20.54
CA GLY A 384 -4.55 -17.43 21.14
C GLY A 384 -5.16 -16.04 21.40
N ALA A 385 -4.55 -14.97 20.88
CA ALA A 385 -5.11 -13.63 20.96
C ALA A 385 -6.52 -13.57 20.35
N GLU A 386 -7.40 -12.85 21.02
CA GLU A 386 -8.79 -12.66 20.57
C GLU A 386 -8.82 -11.90 19.26
N GLN A 387 -9.75 -12.28 18.39
CA GLN A 387 -9.94 -11.68 17.08
C GLN A 387 -11.36 -11.11 16.98
N ARG A 388 -11.48 -9.79 16.83
CA ARG A 388 -12.76 -9.10 16.59
C ARG A 388 -12.68 -8.31 15.31
N ALA A 389 -13.86 -8.02 14.72
CA ALA A 389 -13.94 -7.07 13.63
C ALA A 389 -14.12 -5.66 14.19
N THR A 390 -13.34 -4.72 13.73
CA THR A 390 -13.54 -3.29 14.01
C THR A 390 -14.66 -2.77 13.13
N ARG A 391 -15.60 -2.05 13.73
CA ARG A 391 -16.66 -1.36 13.05
C ARG A 391 -16.37 0.15 13.05
N HIS A 392 -16.48 0.78 11.89
CA HIS A 392 -16.16 2.20 11.75
C HIS A 392 -17.19 2.97 10.94
N TYR A 393 -17.35 4.24 11.29
CA TYR A 393 -18.05 5.25 10.51
C TYR A 393 -17.11 6.45 10.38
N ASP A 394 -16.83 6.85 9.15
CA ASP A 394 -15.85 7.88 8.85
C ASP A 394 -16.51 9.06 8.13
N PHE A 395 -16.30 10.26 8.65
CA PHE A 395 -16.69 11.51 8.01
C PHE A 395 -15.40 12.20 7.55
N VAL A 396 -15.24 12.38 6.24
CA VAL A 396 -13.97 12.83 5.65
C VAL A 396 -14.18 14.08 4.83
N GLY A 397 -13.34 15.07 5.05
CA GLY A 397 -13.13 16.23 4.20
C GLY A 397 -11.75 16.17 3.59
N HIS A 398 -11.64 16.24 2.28
CA HIS A 398 -10.38 16.17 1.56
C HIS A 398 -10.25 17.34 0.59
N ALA A 399 -9.07 17.96 0.54
CA ALA A 399 -8.71 18.99 -0.41
C ALA A 399 -7.44 18.58 -1.16
N ARG A 400 -7.50 18.52 -2.46
CA ARG A 400 -6.35 18.27 -3.34
C ARG A 400 -6.12 19.49 -4.22
N TRP A 401 -4.94 20.06 -4.15
CA TRP A 401 -4.58 21.26 -4.88
C TRP A 401 -3.33 21.05 -5.73
N THR A 402 -3.50 21.01 -7.04
CA THR A 402 -2.41 21.05 -8.02
C THR A 402 -2.01 22.51 -8.23
N ILE A 403 -1.11 23.03 -7.39
CA ILE A 403 -0.67 24.42 -7.38
C ILE A 403 0.06 24.77 -8.68
N SER A 404 0.86 23.81 -9.16
CA SER A 404 1.55 23.92 -10.45
C SER A 404 1.84 22.53 -11.00
N LYS A 405 2.40 22.45 -12.23
CA LYS A 405 2.83 21.16 -12.80
C LYS A 405 3.87 20.41 -11.96
N LYS A 406 4.51 21.10 -11.03
CA LYS A 406 5.58 20.56 -10.18
C LYS A 406 5.21 20.48 -8.70
N LEU A 407 4.09 21.08 -8.29
CA LEU A 407 3.72 21.20 -6.89
C LEU A 407 2.28 20.81 -6.67
N GLU A 408 2.07 19.80 -5.84
CA GLU A 408 0.78 19.33 -5.37
C GLU A 408 0.71 19.41 -3.84
N ALA A 409 -0.42 19.83 -3.31
CA ALA A 409 -0.72 19.84 -1.89
C ALA A 409 -2.03 19.11 -1.62
N ASN A 410 -2.08 18.34 -0.54
CA ASN A 410 -3.29 17.67 -0.07
C ASN A 410 -3.52 18.02 1.39
N ALA A 411 -4.77 18.18 1.78
CA ALA A 411 -5.19 18.33 3.17
C ALA A 411 -6.38 17.41 3.42
N GLU A 412 -6.42 16.83 4.60
CA GLU A 412 -7.45 15.90 5.03
C GLU A 412 -7.90 16.23 6.46
N VAL A 413 -9.20 16.16 6.68
CA VAL A 413 -9.79 16.13 8.02
C VAL A 413 -10.75 14.98 8.06
N SER A 414 -10.58 14.05 8.99
CA SER A 414 -11.51 12.94 9.18
C SER A 414 -11.93 12.80 10.64
N TYR A 415 -13.18 12.43 10.83
CA TYR A 415 -13.73 12.07 12.13
C TYR A 415 -14.32 10.68 12.05
N SER A 416 -13.71 9.75 12.79
CA SER A 416 -14.05 8.33 12.78
C SER A 416 -14.68 7.92 14.11
N LEU A 417 -15.80 7.21 14.04
CA LEU A 417 -16.43 6.54 15.16
C LEU A 417 -16.06 5.06 15.09
N LEU A 418 -15.30 4.57 16.06
CA LEU A 418 -14.73 3.23 16.07
C LEU A 418 -15.31 2.39 17.20
N GLN A 419 -15.73 1.18 16.87
CA GLN A 419 -16.17 0.19 17.85
C GLN A 419 -15.36 -1.09 17.66
N ASP A 420 -14.94 -1.65 18.78
CA ASP A 420 -13.97 -2.76 18.82
C ASP A 420 -12.68 -2.43 18.03
N ASP A 421 -12.12 -1.21 18.21
CA ASP A 421 -10.85 -0.85 17.59
C ASP A 421 -9.70 -1.65 18.22
N LEU A 422 -8.87 -2.24 17.36
CA LEU A 422 -7.78 -3.11 17.78
C LEU A 422 -6.71 -2.32 18.54
N SER A 423 -6.42 -2.70 19.75
CA SER A 423 -5.35 -2.21 20.60
C SER A 423 -4.57 -3.38 21.19
N PHE A 424 -3.50 -3.10 21.90
CA PHE A 424 -2.63 -4.11 22.49
C PHE A 424 -2.29 -3.74 23.92
N THR A 425 -2.12 -4.78 24.76
CA THR A 425 -1.62 -4.65 26.12
C THR A 425 -0.74 -5.83 26.44
N LEU A 426 0.15 -5.70 27.43
CA LEU A 426 0.97 -6.82 27.88
C LEU A 426 0.08 -7.97 28.37
N ASP A 427 0.43 -9.18 27.95
CA ASP A 427 -0.25 -10.38 28.43
C ASP A 427 0.31 -10.81 29.77
N THR A 428 -0.48 -10.71 30.81
CA THR A 428 -0.12 -11.07 32.19
C THR A 428 0.14 -12.54 32.40
N ASN A 429 -0.22 -13.41 31.46
CA ASN A 429 0.12 -14.83 31.47
C ASN A 429 1.61 -15.09 31.16
N TYR A 430 2.31 -14.08 30.63
CA TYR A 430 3.73 -14.15 30.32
C TYR A 430 4.52 -13.27 31.28
N LEU A 431 5.12 -13.88 32.29
CA LEU A 431 5.77 -13.18 33.37
C LEU A 431 6.99 -12.34 32.98
N LEU A 432 7.59 -12.62 31.81
CA LEU A 432 8.73 -11.86 31.32
C LEU A 432 8.35 -10.50 30.72
N GLY A 433 7.05 -10.19 30.56
CA GLY A 433 6.56 -8.91 30.05
C GLY A 433 6.98 -8.60 28.62
N ASN A 434 7.16 -9.63 27.79
CA ASN A 434 7.64 -9.53 26.40
C ASN A 434 6.61 -10.02 25.37
N VAL A 435 5.41 -10.36 25.82
CA VAL A 435 4.31 -10.86 24.97
C VAL A 435 3.08 -10.00 25.19
N PHE A 436 2.38 -9.74 24.10
CA PHE A 436 1.17 -8.90 24.07
C PHE A 436 -0.07 -9.72 23.80
N ARG A 437 -1.21 -9.23 24.25
CA ARG A 437 -2.53 -9.69 23.86
C ARG A 437 -3.28 -8.58 23.15
N THR A 438 -4.26 -8.95 22.37
CA THR A 438 -5.20 -8.00 21.78
C THR A 438 -6.14 -7.43 22.84
N SER A 439 -6.45 -6.16 22.71
CA SER A 439 -7.47 -5.43 23.43
C SER A 439 -8.34 -4.68 22.43
N TYR A 440 -9.61 -4.51 22.73
CA TYR A 440 -10.56 -3.84 21.84
C TYR A 440 -11.21 -2.67 22.56
N VAL A 441 -11.15 -1.50 21.94
CA VAL A 441 -11.56 -0.24 22.55
C VAL A 441 -12.56 0.47 21.66
N ASN A 442 -13.58 1.08 22.27
CA ASN A 442 -14.46 1.98 21.54
C ASN A 442 -13.92 3.40 21.66
N ASP A 443 -13.64 4.03 20.55
CA ASP A 443 -13.11 5.39 20.53
C ASP A 443 -13.62 6.22 19.34
N ASN A 444 -13.51 7.53 19.50
CA ASN A 444 -13.73 8.49 18.43
C ASN A 444 -12.40 9.14 18.08
N ARG A 445 -12.11 9.26 16.81
CA ARG A 445 -10.85 9.76 16.30
C ARG A 445 -11.05 10.95 15.37
N LEU A 446 -10.44 12.07 15.71
CA LEU A 446 -10.21 13.18 14.78
C LEU A 446 -8.82 13.07 14.17
N THR A 447 -8.72 13.06 12.87
CA THR A 447 -7.46 13.11 12.12
C THR A 447 -7.40 14.40 11.33
N VAL A 448 -6.27 15.11 11.40
CA VAL A 448 -5.97 16.26 10.55
C VAL A 448 -4.63 15.97 9.86
N GLY A 449 -4.65 15.85 8.56
CA GLY A 449 -3.48 15.54 7.75
C GLY A 449 -3.21 16.59 6.69
N ALA A 450 -1.93 16.79 6.38
CA ALA A 450 -1.51 17.59 5.24
C ALA A 450 -0.28 16.97 4.57
N SER A 451 -0.22 17.06 3.26
CA SER A 451 0.96 16.65 2.50
C SER A 451 1.25 17.62 1.35
N ILE A 452 2.52 17.70 1.00
CA ILE A 452 3.01 18.47 -0.13
C ILE A 452 4.02 17.63 -0.91
N ALA A 453 3.90 17.63 -2.22
CA ALA A 453 4.80 16.95 -3.12
C ALA A 453 5.33 17.95 -4.17
N PHE A 454 6.64 18.03 -4.27
CA PHE A 454 7.33 18.78 -5.31
C PHE A 454 8.09 17.82 -6.22
N VAL A 455 7.80 17.87 -7.52
CA VAL A 455 8.43 17.04 -8.53
C VAL A 455 9.02 17.96 -9.59
N ASN A 456 10.34 18.01 -9.66
CA ASN A 456 11.05 18.79 -10.67
C ASN A 456 11.66 17.85 -11.72
N ASP A 457 10.94 17.65 -12.81
CA ASP A 457 11.26 16.71 -13.87
C ASP A 457 11.60 15.31 -13.29
N GLU A 458 12.56 14.60 -13.84
CA GLU A 458 13.02 13.31 -13.28
C GLU A 458 14.17 13.47 -12.28
N MET A 459 14.58 14.70 -11.95
CA MET A 459 15.79 14.95 -11.18
C MET A 459 15.56 15.00 -9.68
N ILE A 460 14.49 15.63 -9.21
CA ILE A 460 14.23 15.82 -7.78
C ILE A 460 12.75 15.59 -7.49
N THR A 461 12.47 14.74 -6.52
CA THR A 461 11.15 14.60 -5.92
C THR A 461 11.26 14.82 -4.42
N LEU A 462 10.52 15.78 -3.88
CA LEU A 462 10.42 16.04 -2.46
C LEU A 462 8.98 15.78 -2.02
N ARG A 463 8.80 15.10 -0.90
CA ARG A 463 7.49 14.90 -0.28
C ARG A 463 7.59 15.16 1.21
N ALA A 464 6.62 15.88 1.73
CA ALA A 464 6.43 16.04 3.16
C ALA A 464 4.98 15.71 3.49
N ALA A 465 4.74 14.95 4.54
CA ALA A 465 3.42 14.62 5.03
C ALA A 465 3.43 14.62 6.55
N GLY A 466 2.36 15.10 7.16
CA GLY A 466 2.21 15.07 8.60
C GLY A 466 0.76 14.94 8.98
N HIS A 467 0.51 14.28 10.10
CA HIS A 467 -0.82 14.08 10.65
C HIS A 467 -0.81 14.44 12.13
N TYR A 468 -1.90 15.00 12.55
CA TYR A 468 -2.27 15.16 13.94
C TYR A 468 -3.57 14.41 14.19
N TYR A 469 -3.68 13.84 15.36
CA TYR A 469 -4.76 12.97 15.71
C TYR A 469 -5.23 13.23 17.14
N HIS A 470 -6.48 13.12 17.40
CA HIS A 470 -7.08 13.26 18.71
C HIS A 470 -8.10 12.16 18.94
N TYR A 471 -7.95 11.41 20.03
CA TYR A 471 -8.87 10.33 20.38
C TYR A 471 -9.66 10.63 21.62
N THR A 472 -10.87 10.14 21.63
CA THR A 472 -11.75 10.15 22.79
C THR A 472 -12.24 8.74 23.02
N VAL A 473 -11.75 8.08 24.05
CA VAL A 473 -12.20 6.75 24.44
C VAL A 473 -13.61 6.86 25.01
N THR A 474 -14.49 5.97 24.56
CA THR A 474 -15.87 5.88 25.01
C THR A 474 -16.05 4.58 25.81
N GLY A 475 -16.10 4.67 27.16
CA GLY A 475 -16.21 3.54 28.10
C GLY A 475 -15.32 3.69 29.32
N ASP A 476 -15.72 3.07 30.42
CA ASP A 476 -15.14 3.41 31.74
C ASP A 476 -13.77 2.79 32.06
N ASP A 477 -13.33 1.71 31.38
CA ASP A 477 -12.11 0.97 31.77
C ASP A 477 -11.12 0.73 30.63
N SER A 478 -11.30 1.35 29.47
CA SER A 478 -10.46 1.09 28.30
C SER A 478 -9.38 2.14 28.18
N VAL A 479 -8.12 1.70 28.04
CA VAL A 479 -6.96 2.56 27.80
C VAL A 479 -6.44 2.29 26.39
N LEU A 480 -6.25 3.34 25.65
CA LEU A 480 -5.61 3.29 24.35
C LEU A 480 -4.11 3.46 24.49
N LEU A 481 -3.36 2.40 24.22
CA LEU A 481 -1.91 2.35 24.33
C LEU A 481 -1.25 2.35 22.96
N TYR A 482 0.02 2.71 22.92
CA TYR A 482 0.89 2.66 21.72
C TYR A 482 0.40 3.50 20.55
N ARG A 483 -0.23 4.64 20.85
CA ARG A 483 -0.77 5.55 19.84
C ARG A 483 -0.23 6.95 20.05
N PRO A 484 0.65 7.44 19.16
CA PRO A 484 1.21 8.76 19.27
C PRO A 484 0.23 9.84 18.77
N ASP A 485 0.40 11.10 19.23
CA ASP A 485 -0.48 12.23 18.89
C ASP A 485 -0.26 12.79 17.48
N TRP A 486 0.90 12.53 16.88
CA TRP A 486 1.27 13.06 15.57
C TRP A 486 2.40 12.27 14.93
N ASP A 487 2.47 12.34 13.60
CA ASP A 487 3.58 11.88 12.80
C ASP A 487 3.99 12.92 11.76
N PHE A 488 5.22 12.79 11.29
CA PHE A 488 5.72 13.57 10.18
C PHE A 488 6.72 12.75 9.39
N ILE A 489 6.58 12.76 8.07
CA ILE A 489 7.46 12.08 7.13
C ILE A 489 7.95 13.09 6.11
N LEU A 490 9.26 13.11 5.89
CA LEU A 490 9.90 13.89 4.85
C LEU A 490 10.70 12.94 3.96
N SER A 491 10.49 12.96 2.67
CA SER A 491 11.30 12.18 1.73
C SER A 491 11.86 13.03 0.60
N ALA A 492 13.07 12.69 0.18
CA ALA A 492 13.75 13.33 -0.94
C ALA A 492 14.37 12.23 -1.83
N ASP A 493 13.97 12.22 -3.09
CA ASP A 493 14.54 11.40 -4.14
C ASP A 493 15.31 12.30 -5.11
N VAL A 494 16.58 12.03 -5.33
CA VAL A 494 17.42 12.79 -6.25
C VAL A 494 18.08 11.86 -7.26
N ASN A 495 17.81 12.08 -8.52
CA ASN A 495 18.50 11.42 -9.64
C ASN A 495 19.51 12.40 -10.24
N TYR A 496 20.79 12.18 -9.96
CA TYR A 496 21.87 13.01 -10.49
C TYR A 496 22.54 12.35 -11.70
N ASN A 497 22.31 12.92 -12.87
CA ASN A 497 22.87 12.49 -14.16
C ASN A 497 22.61 11.01 -14.50
N ASP A 498 21.51 10.41 -14.03
CA ASP A 498 21.15 9.00 -14.20
C ASP A 498 22.22 8.00 -13.69
N LYS A 499 23.23 8.50 -12.97
CA LYS A 499 24.32 7.70 -12.40
C LYS A 499 24.22 7.55 -10.90
N TRP A 500 23.78 8.59 -10.20
CA TRP A 500 23.66 8.60 -8.76
C TRP A 500 22.21 8.81 -8.37
N LEU A 501 21.68 7.85 -7.68
CA LEU A 501 20.35 7.94 -7.08
C LEU A 501 20.51 8.09 -5.57
N PHE A 502 19.90 9.09 -5.02
CA PHE A 502 19.87 9.33 -3.58
C PHE A 502 18.41 9.26 -3.13
N HIS A 503 18.16 8.49 -2.12
CA HIS A 503 16.91 8.48 -1.38
C HIS A 503 17.21 8.82 0.06
N LEU A 504 16.51 9.80 0.61
CA LEU A 504 16.58 10.21 2.00
C LEU A 504 15.16 10.25 2.55
N GLU A 505 14.95 9.63 3.71
CA GLU A 505 13.66 9.67 4.41
C GLU A 505 13.89 9.99 5.88
N GLY A 506 13.19 11.00 6.38
CA GLY A 506 13.09 11.35 7.78
C GLY A 506 11.70 11.03 8.31
N GLN A 507 11.61 10.33 9.43
CA GLN A 507 10.36 9.99 10.10
C GLN A 507 10.40 10.51 11.52
N LEU A 508 9.37 11.25 11.91
CA LEU A 508 9.14 11.67 13.28
C LEU A 508 7.82 11.07 13.76
N LEU A 509 7.84 10.51 14.95
CA LEU A 509 6.67 9.93 15.58
C LEU A 509 6.58 10.46 17.01
N GLY A 510 5.44 11.02 17.37
CA GLY A 510 5.21 11.57 18.70
C GLY A 510 5.42 10.56 19.82
N GLN A 511 5.41 11.01 21.04
CA GLN A 511 5.44 10.11 22.20
C GLN A 511 4.16 9.29 22.29
N MET A 512 4.23 8.11 22.91
CA MET A 512 3.12 7.20 23.11
C MET A 512 3.04 6.75 24.56
N ASP A 513 1.85 6.43 25.03
CA ASP A 513 1.68 5.73 26.29
C ASP A 513 1.81 4.21 26.05
N GLY A 514 2.63 3.57 26.84
CA GLY A 514 2.80 2.11 26.89
C GLY A 514 2.15 1.49 28.10
N ASP A 515 2.30 0.18 28.24
CA ASP A 515 1.87 -0.55 29.44
C ASP A 515 2.67 -0.13 30.68
N LEU A 516 2.15 -0.46 31.85
CA LEU A 516 2.79 -0.23 33.16
C LEU A 516 3.06 1.26 33.46
N GLY A 517 2.35 2.18 32.80
CA GLY A 517 2.56 3.62 32.96
C GLY A 517 3.85 4.12 32.31
N GLU A 518 4.49 3.32 31.46
CA GLU A 518 5.65 3.74 30.68
C GLU A 518 5.22 4.77 29.61
N THR A 519 5.97 5.85 29.49
CA THR A 519 5.86 6.75 28.34
C THR A 519 6.98 6.43 27.36
N LEU A 520 6.61 5.97 26.18
CA LEU A 520 7.54 5.72 25.08
C LEU A 520 7.94 7.06 24.43
N PRO A 521 9.23 7.41 24.43
CA PRO A 521 9.67 8.71 23.95
C PRO A 521 9.46 8.88 22.44
N MET A 522 9.46 10.12 21.99
CA MET A 522 9.41 10.46 20.57
C MET A 522 10.48 9.70 19.78
N ARG A 523 10.05 9.13 18.65
CA ARG A 523 10.94 8.49 17.69
C ARG A 523 11.32 9.48 16.58
N TYR A 524 12.60 9.50 16.25
CA TYR A 524 13.11 10.12 15.04
C TYR A 524 13.96 9.11 14.26
N GLY A 525 13.53 8.80 13.05
CA GLY A 525 14.22 7.87 12.16
C GLY A 525 14.76 8.64 10.95
N ILE A 526 15.98 8.36 10.56
CA ILE A 526 16.56 8.85 9.30
C ILE A 526 17.04 7.62 8.54
N ASN A 527 16.50 7.43 7.36
CA ASN A 527 16.86 6.37 6.43
C ASN A 527 17.47 6.99 5.18
N ALA A 528 18.49 6.39 4.61
CA ALA A 528 19.07 6.85 3.37
C ALA A 528 19.48 5.66 2.50
N GLU A 529 19.41 5.86 1.20
CA GLU A 529 19.93 4.92 0.23
C GLU A 529 20.68 5.69 -0.87
N VAL A 530 21.86 5.23 -1.20
CA VAL A 530 22.67 5.76 -2.31
C VAL A 530 22.91 4.63 -3.28
N GLU A 531 22.53 4.82 -4.53
CA GLU A 531 22.80 3.86 -5.61
C GLU A 531 23.66 4.51 -6.68
N TYR A 532 24.77 3.84 -7.04
CA TYR A 532 25.63 4.21 -8.15
C TYR A 532 25.42 3.26 -9.32
N ARG A 533 24.91 3.75 -10.43
CA ARG A 533 24.74 3.02 -11.67
C ARG A 533 26.04 3.03 -12.46
N HIS A 534 26.78 1.92 -12.39
CA HIS A 534 28.01 1.75 -13.17
C HIS A 534 27.71 1.68 -14.67
N ASN A 535 26.68 0.93 -15.05
CA ASN A 535 26.16 0.85 -16.41
C ASN A 535 24.66 0.48 -16.38
N ARG A 536 24.06 0.22 -17.54
CA ARG A 536 22.62 -0.11 -17.64
C ARG A 536 22.23 -1.43 -16.97
N ALA A 537 23.19 -2.32 -16.70
CA ALA A 537 22.94 -3.64 -16.14
C ALA A 537 23.39 -3.76 -14.68
N LEU A 538 24.40 -3.00 -14.26
CA LEU A 538 25.03 -3.14 -12.95
C LEU A 538 25.00 -1.83 -12.17
N SER A 539 24.48 -1.88 -10.95
CA SER A 539 24.60 -0.80 -9.97
C SER A 539 25.07 -1.33 -8.61
N PHE A 540 25.59 -0.43 -7.80
CA PHE A 540 26.00 -0.68 -6.42
C PHE A 540 25.17 0.21 -5.51
N PHE A 541 24.73 -0.30 -4.38
CA PHE A 541 23.96 0.48 -3.42
C PHE A 541 24.49 0.37 -2.01
N LEU A 542 24.30 1.43 -1.26
CA LEU A 542 24.47 1.49 0.18
C LEU A 542 23.14 1.93 0.78
N LYS A 543 22.49 1.05 1.52
CA LYS A 543 21.26 1.32 2.25
C LYS A 543 21.59 1.49 3.73
N MET A 544 21.01 2.49 4.34
CA MET A 544 21.25 2.90 5.72
C MET A 544 19.91 3.15 6.40
N ASP A 545 19.54 2.31 7.35
CA ASP A 545 18.34 2.47 8.15
C ASP A 545 18.72 2.97 9.55
N ASN A 546 17.93 3.89 10.11
CA ASN A 546 18.13 4.49 11.42
C ASN A 546 19.51 5.16 11.60
N LEU A 547 19.89 6.05 10.69
CA LEU A 547 21.12 6.85 10.75
C LEU A 547 21.25 7.72 12.02
N ALA A 548 20.13 8.01 12.66
CA ALA A 548 20.11 8.72 13.93
C ALA A 548 20.61 7.87 15.12
N PHE A 549 20.82 6.56 14.91
CA PHE A 549 21.24 5.59 15.93
C PHE A 549 20.36 5.56 17.19
N GLN A 550 19.12 6.03 17.07
CA GLN A 550 18.20 6.03 18.19
C GLN A 550 17.79 4.60 18.55
N ARG A 551 17.86 4.24 19.82
CA ARG A 551 17.16 3.06 20.37
C ARG A 551 15.76 3.49 20.74
N TYR A 552 14.83 3.36 19.83
CA TYR A 552 13.43 3.62 20.12
C TYR A 552 12.70 2.33 20.48
N LYS A 553 11.61 2.48 21.18
CA LYS A 553 10.64 1.42 21.46
C LYS A 553 9.34 1.76 20.74
N LEU A 554 8.77 0.81 20.03
CA LEU A 554 7.39 0.86 19.55
C LEU A 554 6.43 0.15 20.50
N TRP A 555 6.97 -0.77 21.26
CA TRP A 555 6.28 -1.60 22.23
C TRP A 555 7.07 -1.61 23.53
N THR A 556 6.38 -1.64 24.67
CA THR A 556 7.00 -1.77 25.99
C THR A 556 7.97 -2.95 25.97
N ASN A 557 9.14 -2.79 26.57
CA ASN A 557 10.22 -3.78 26.63
C ASN A 557 10.81 -4.25 25.29
N SER A 558 10.48 -3.63 24.16
CA SER A 558 10.95 -4.06 22.83
C SER A 558 11.79 -2.96 22.14
N PRO A 559 13.03 -2.69 22.61
CA PRO A 559 13.89 -1.68 21.99
C PRO A 559 14.39 -2.11 20.60
N SER A 560 14.47 -1.18 19.68
CA SER A 560 14.95 -1.41 18.31
C SER A 560 16.47 -1.61 18.23
N GLN A 561 16.92 -2.23 17.14
CA GLN A 561 18.32 -2.16 16.71
C GLN A 561 18.69 -0.70 16.38
N ARG A 562 19.95 -0.36 16.55
CA ARG A 562 20.52 0.92 16.08
C ARG A 562 20.70 0.89 14.56
N GLY A 563 21.57 1.74 14.02
CA GLY A 563 21.78 1.85 12.58
C GLY A 563 22.08 0.52 11.88
N LEU A 564 21.34 0.23 10.82
CA LEU A 564 21.57 -0.91 9.93
C LEU A 564 22.12 -0.39 8.59
N PHE A 565 23.28 -0.91 8.19
CA PHE A 565 23.96 -0.55 6.94
C PHE A 565 24.06 -1.78 6.07
N ILE A 566 23.56 -1.72 4.85
CA ILE A 566 23.63 -2.81 3.88
C ILE A 566 24.33 -2.31 2.63
N LEU A 567 25.45 -2.94 2.27
CA LEU A 567 26.14 -2.73 1.00
C LEU A 567 25.78 -3.85 0.05
N GLY A 568 25.51 -3.51 -1.19
CA GLY A 568 25.11 -4.50 -2.16
C GLY A 568 25.23 -4.06 -3.60
N LEU A 569 24.76 -4.93 -4.48
CA LEU A 569 24.70 -4.69 -5.91
C LEU A 569 23.31 -5.06 -6.47
N THR A 570 22.95 -4.39 -7.55
CA THR A 570 21.79 -4.74 -8.37
C THR A 570 22.27 -5.08 -9.77
N TYR A 571 21.84 -6.21 -10.29
CA TYR A 571 22.18 -6.67 -11.63
C TYR A 571 20.92 -6.96 -12.43
N THR A 572 20.84 -6.35 -13.59
CA THR A 572 19.74 -6.54 -14.53
C THR A 572 20.27 -7.26 -15.77
N ILE A 573 19.74 -8.42 -16.08
CA ILE A 573 20.20 -9.21 -17.23
C ILE A 573 19.65 -8.56 -18.51
N PRO A 574 20.48 -8.05 -19.41
CA PRO A 574 20.03 -7.47 -20.67
C PRO A 574 19.39 -8.56 -21.53
N HIS A 575 18.17 -8.36 -21.97
CA HIS A 575 17.58 -9.27 -22.96
C HIS A 575 18.15 -8.94 -24.33
N LYS A 576 18.64 -9.97 -25.04
CA LYS A 576 19.16 -9.85 -26.42
C LYS A 576 18.04 -9.56 -27.42
#